data_dfa3903205ab4d3999dadd01a4cf3306
#
_entry.id   dfa3903205ab4d3999dadd01a4cf3306
#
_cell.length_a   1.000
_cell.length_b   1.000
_cell.length_c   1.000
_cell.angle_alpha   90.00
_cell.angle_beta   90.00
_cell.angle_gamma   90.00
#
_symmetry.space_group_name_H-M   'P 1'
#
loop_
_entity.id
_entity.type
_entity.pdbx_description
1 polymer ?
#
loop_
_entity_poly.entity_id
_entity_poly.type
_entity_poly.pdbx_seq_one_letter_code
_entity_poly.pdbx_strand_id
1 'polypeptide(L)'
;MQVLKDELRHKILLESEHLFLQRGYDRTSLQMIADKVNISKRNLYHYFKNKEELFYELTDSAADGLKRMILRFRSMRFDLNMDAQEFRMLLTEEVLSLLLAEKYGLLLIMEQANGTRYENLRPVMIELIASKIVPMLADEENSPMMAQIMARNLVDGTVHILKNRVRPSEVRAGLNQLITYHTQGMHALQ
;
A
#
# COMPACT_ATOMS: atom_id res chain seq x y z
N MET A 1 -17.21 -21.83 -24.15
CA MET A 1 -16.22 -20.92 -24.76
C MET A 1 -15.96 -19.69 -23.92
N GLN A 2 -17.01 -19.04 -23.37
CA GLN A 2 -16.85 -17.87 -22.47
C GLN A 2 -16.09 -18.24 -21.18
N VAL A 3 -16.45 -19.33 -20.50
CA VAL A 3 -15.81 -19.79 -19.25
C VAL A 3 -14.28 -19.96 -19.42
N LEU A 4 -13.82 -20.61 -20.48
CA LEU A 4 -12.37 -20.77 -20.77
C LEU A 4 -11.66 -19.44 -20.99
N LYS A 5 -12.36 -18.45 -21.53
CA LYS A 5 -11.81 -17.10 -21.74
C LYS A 5 -11.65 -16.37 -20.40
N ASP A 6 -12.61 -16.49 -19.51
CA ASP A 6 -12.60 -15.87 -18.19
C ASP A 6 -11.55 -16.52 -17.27
N GLU A 7 -11.41 -17.86 -17.34
CA GLU A 7 -10.37 -18.61 -16.62
C GLU A 7 -8.95 -18.20 -17.06
N LEU A 8 -8.72 -18.06 -18.36
CA LEU A 8 -7.42 -17.62 -18.89
C LEU A 8 -7.12 -16.18 -18.51
N ARG A 9 -8.12 -15.30 -18.57
CA ARG A 9 -7.98 -13.91 -18.13
C ARG A 9 -7.60 -13.83 -16.65
N HIS A 10 -8.25 -14.58 -15.79
CA HIS A 10 -7.92 -14.67 -14.37
C HIS A 10 -6.48 -15.19 -14.15
N LYS A 11 -6.07 -16.23 -14.89
CA LYS A 11 -4.70 -16.74 -14.82
C LYS A 11 -3.66 -15.69 -15.24
N ILE A 12 -3.95 -14.91 -16.29
CA ILE A 12 -3.07 -13.81 -16.72
C ILE A 12 -2.91 -12.79 -15.58
N LEU A 13 -3.99 -12.39 -14.91
CA LEU A 13 -3.95 -11.45 -13.79
C LEU A 13 -3.12 -11.98 -12.62
N LEU A 14 -3.34 -13.25 -12.20
CA LEU A 14 -2.58 -13.86 -11.11
C LEU A 14 -1.07 -13.93 -11.39
N GLU A 15 -0.68 -14.39 -12.58
CA GLU A 15 0.74 -14.48 -12.93
C GLU A 15 1.38 -13.10 -13.13
N SER A 16 0.59 -12.11 -13.58
CA SER A 16 1.05 -10.72 -13.67
C SER A 16 1.30 -10.13 -12.30
N GLU A 17 0.39 -10.35 -11.34
CA GLU A 17 0.54 -9.92 -9.96
C GLU A 17 1.82 -10.49 -9.35
N HIS A 18 2.06 -11.80 -9.49
CA HIS A 18 3.30 -12.44 -9.01
C HIS A 18 4.56 -11.83 -9.63
N LEU A 19 4.56 -11.62 -10.95
CA LEU A 19 5.72 -11.04 -11.64
C LEU A 19 5.98 -9.59 -11.24
N PHE A 20 4.92 -8.77 -11.11
CA PHE A 20 5.05 -7.40 -10.65
C PHE A 20 5.54 -7.32 -9.20
N LEU A 21 5.05 -8.17 -8.30
CA LEU A 21 5.52 -8.23 -6.90
C LEU A 21 6.99 -8.67 -6.80
N GLN A 22 7.43 -9.60 -7.65
CA GLN A 22 8.80 -10.11 -7.62
C GLN A 22 9.83 -9.19 -8.28
N ARG A 23 9.46 -8.54 -9.37
CA ARG A 23 10.39 -7.83 -10.26
C ARG A 23 10.17 -6.33 -10.36
N GLY A 24 8.99 -5.87 -9.99
CA GLY A 24 8.53 -4.52 -10.22
C GLY A 24 7.86 -4.33 -11.58
N TYR A 25 7.09 -3.23 -11.68
CA TYR A 25 6.42 -2.87 -12.94
C TYR A 25 7.42 -2.66 -14.08
N ASP A 26 8.49 -1.88 -13.83
CA ASP A 26 9.47 -1.52 -14.87
C ASP A 26 10.13 -2.73 -15.51
N ARG A 27 10.54 -3.71 -14.70
CA ARG A 27 11.30 -4.89 -15.13
C ARG A 27 10.43 -6.06 -15.59
N THR A 28 9.11 -5.93 -15.54
CA THR A 28 8.16 -6.94 -16.05
C THR A 28 7.72 -6.57 -17.47
N SER A 29 7.77 -7.52 -18.39
CA SER A 29 7.30 -7.36 -19.77
C SER A 29 6.09 -8.26 -20.06
N LEU A 30 5.26 -7.85 -21.07
CA LEU A 30 4.15 -8.67 -21.53
C LEU A 30 4.60 -10.04 -22.08
N GLN A 31 5.84 -10.13 -22.62
CA GLN A 31 6.39 -11.42 -23.05
C GLN A 31 6.60 -12.35 -21.87
N MET A 32 7.20 -11.86 -20.78
CA MET A 32 7.40 -12.67 -19.56
C MET A 32 6.08 -13.18 -18.98
N ILE A 33 5.03 -12.35 -19.03
CA ILE A 33 3.68 -12.76 -18.57
C ILE A 33 3.11 -13.83 -19.51
N ALA A 34 3.19 -13.64 -20.82
CA ALA A 34 2.71 -14.59 -21.81
C ALA A 34 3.41 -15.95 -21.68
N ASP A 35 4.74 -15.95 -21.51
CA ASP A 35 5.54 -17.17 -21.30
C ASP A 35 5.12 -17.89 -20.01
N LYS A 36 4.88 -17.14 -18.93
CA LYS A 36 4.47 -17.69 -17.64
C LYS A 36 3.11 -18.37 -17.68
N VAL A 37 2.17 -17.82 -18.46
CA VAL A 37 0.82 -18.37 -18.67
C VAL A 37 0.79 -19.44 -19.75
N ASN A 38 1.89 -19.61 -20.50
CA ASN A 38 2.03 -20.52 -21.65
C ASN A 38 1.10 -20.18 -22.82
N ILE A 39 1.07 -18.89 -23.18
CA ILE A 39 0.36 -18.38 -24.38
C ILE A 39 1.29 -17.52 -25.23
N SER A 40 0.94 -17.28 -26.47
CA SER A 40 1.66 -16.30 -27.29
C SER A 40 1.37 -14.87 -26.81
N LYS A 41 2.35 -13.95 -26.95
CA LYS A 41 2.15 -12.52 -26.70
C LYS A 41 0.98 -11.95 -27.51
N ARG A 42 0.76 -12.44 -28.76
CA ARG A 42 -0.39 -12.06 -29.58
C ARG A 42 -1.71 -12.46 -28.92
N ASN A 43 -1.77 -13.65 -28.31
CA ASN A 43 -2.97 -14.08 -27.60
C ASN A 43 -3.22 -13.23 -26.34
N LEU A 44 -2.16 -12.83 -25.62
CA LEU A 44 -2.27 -11.93 -24.47
C LEU A 44 -2.89 -10.58 -24.85
N TYR A 45 -2.57 -10.03 -26.02
CA TYR A 45 -3.17 -8.78 -26.52
C TYR A 45 -4.67 -8.86 -26.78
N HIS A 46 -5.27 -10.05 -26.88
CA HIS A 46 -6.72 -10.17 -26.93
C HIS A 46 -7.42 -9.93 -25.60
N TYR A 47 -6.65 -9.96 -24.49
CA TYR A 47 -7.16 -9.74 -23.14
C TYR A 47 -6.79 -8.36 -22.59
N PHE A 48 -5.58 -7.90 -22.86
CA PHE A 48 -5.01 -6.65 -22.34
C PHE A 48 -4.23 -5.92 -23.44
N LYS A 49 -4.57 -4.66 -23.67
CA LYS A 49 -3.97 -3.84 -24.73
C LYS A 49 -2.49 -3.52 -24.47
N ASN A 50 -2.13 -3.38 -23.21
CA ASN A 50 -0.77 -3.05 -22.78
C ASN A 50 -0.51 -3.49 -21.35
N LYS A 51 0.73 -3.32 -20.88
CA LYS A 51 1.15 -3.65 -19.52
C LYS A 51 0.48 -2.76 -18.45
N GLU A 52 0.20 -1.52 -18.81
CA GLU A 52 -0.46 -0.56 -17.92
C GLU A 52 -1.89 -0.98 -17.57
N GLU A 53 -2.68 -1.38 -18.58
CA GLU A 53 -4.04 -1.88 -18.37
C GLU A 53 -4.06 -3.06 -17.39
N LEU A 54 -3.11 -3.99 -17.55
CA LEU A 54 -2.92 -5.13 -16.65
C LEU A 54 -2.59 -4.69 -15.21
N PHE A 55 -1.64 -3.75 -15.08
CA PHE A 55 -1.24 -3.25 -13.77
C PHE A 55 -2.38 -2.48 -13.10
N TYR A 56 -3.10 -1.66 -13.84
CA TYR A 56 -4.20 -0.86 -13.29
C TYR A 56 -5.39 -1.72 -12.87
N GLU A 57 -5.68 -2.79 -13.60
CA GLU A 57 -6.72 -3.72 -13.17
C GLU A 57 -6.40 -4.39 -11.83
N LEU A 58 -5.12 -4.64 -11.54
CA LEU A 58 -4.66 -5.18 -10.26
C LEU A 58 -4.60 -4.15 -9.13
N THR A 59 -4.60 -2.84 -9.45
CA THR A 59 -4.27 -1.80 -8.48
C THR A 59 -5.31 -0.71 -8.33
N ASP A 60 -6.25 -0.54 -9.27
CA ASP A 60 -7.21 0.58 -9.27
C ASP A 60 -8.10 0.60 -8.02
N SER A 61 -8.61 -0.55 -7.59
CA SER A 61 -9.43 -0.65 -6.38
C SER A 61 -8.65 -0.25 -5.13
N ALA A 62 -7.41 -0.75 -5.00
CA ALA A 62 -6.50 -0.40 -3.91
C ALA A 62 -6.14 1.09 -3.92
N ALA A 63 -5.85 1.64 -5.12
CA ALA A 63 -5.52 3.05 -5.28
C ALA A 63 -6.69 3.96 -4.88
N ASP A 64 -7.91 3.60 -5.25
CA ASP A 64 -9.10 4.38 -4.89
C ASP A 64 -9.41 4.28 -3.39
N GLY A 65 -9.21 3.11 -2.78
CA GLY A 65 -9.28 2.95 -1.33
C GLY A 65 -8.24 3.83 -0.61
N LEU A 66 -7.00 3.81 -1.09
CA LEU A 66 -5.91 4.62 -0.55
C LEU A 66 -6.16 6.13 -0.70
N LYS A 67 -6.66 6.59 -1.84
CA LYS A 67 -7.03 8.00 -2.05
C LYS A 67 -8.14 8.44 -1.10
N ARG A 68 -9.18 7.61 -0.89
CA ARG A 68 -10.23 7.90 0.12
C ARG A 68 -9.63 8.01 1.52
N MET A 69 -8.72 7.12 1.89
CA MET A 69 -8.02 7.15 3.16
C MET A 69 -7.17 8.43 3.30
N ILE A 70 -6.42 8.83 2.28
CA ILE A 70 -5.64 10.08 2.25
C ILE A 70 -6.54 11.29 2.48
N LEU A 71 -7.68 11.39 1.79
CA LEU A 71 -8.63 12.49 1.95
C LEU A 71 -9.20 12.56 3.36
N ARG A 72 -9.55 11.41 3.93
CA ARG A 72 -10.02 11.30 5.32
C ARG A 72 -8.96 11.74 6.31
N PHE A 73 -7.73 11.24 6.19
CA PHE A 73 -6.61 11.63 7.06
C PHE A 73 -6.29 13.13 6.96
N ARG A 74 -6.41 13.74 5.78
CA ARG A 74 -6.23 15.20 5.64
C ARG A 74 -7.21 16.01 6.48
N SER A 75 -8.46 15.59 6.54
CA SER A 75 -9.51 16.27 7.31
C SER A 75 -9.45 16.02 8.82
N MET A 76 -8.71 14.98 9.28
CA MET A 76 -8.58 14.66 10.69
C MET A 76 -7.68 15.67 11.40
N ARG A 77 -8.12 16.13 12.57
CA ARG A 77 -7.26 16.84 13.52
C ARG A 77 -6.72 15.81 14.50
N PHE A 78 -5.41 15.81 14.67
CA PHE A 78 -4.73 15.01 15.69
C PHE A 78 -4.50 15.92 16.90
N ASP A 79 -4.88 15.48 18.09
CA ASP A 79 -4.59 16.17 19.34
C ASP A 79 -3.21 15.75 19.84
N LEU A 80 -2.47 16.72 20.42
CA LEU A 80 -1.16 16.51 21.06
C LEU A 80 -1.24 15.52 22.22
N ASN A 81 -2.43 15.36 22.83
CA ASN A 81 -2.68 14.44 23.93
C ASN A 81 -3.24 13.07 23.48
N MET A 82 -3.27 12.80 22.17
CA MET A 82 -3.80 11.56 21.63
C MET A 82 -2.97 10.36 22.11
N ASP A 83 -3.58 9.48 22.86
CA ASP A 83 -2.92 8.27 23.32
C ASP A 83 -2.91 7.17 22.24
N ALA A 84 -2.17 6.07 22.53
CA ALA A 84 -2.09 4.92 21.63
C ALA A 84 -3.47 4.27 21.38
N GLN A 85 -4.43 4.45 22.28
CA GLN A 85 -5.78 3.91 22.12
C GLN A 85 -6.59 4.74 21.14
N GLU A 86 -6.53 6.05 21.23
CA GLU A 86 -7.18 6.98 20.31
C GLU A 86 -6.60 6.83 18.89
N PHE A 87 -5.27 6.72 18.75
CA PHE A 87 -4.65 6.47 17.46
C PHE A 87 -5.04 5.11 16.86
N ARG A 88 -5.19 4.08 17.71
CA ARG A 88 -5.70 2.76 17.28
C ARG A 88 -7.17 2.82 16.83
N MET A 89 -8.00 3.65 17.46
CA MET A 89 -9.39 3.88 17.03
C MET A 89 -9.47 4.56 15.67
N LEU A 90 -8.47 5.37 15.30
CA LEU A 90 -8.35 5.97 13.97
C LEU A 90 -7.98 4.95 12.89
N LEU A 91 -7.23 3.89 13.23
CA LEU A 91 -7.08 2.68 12.41
C LEU A 91 -8.33 1.81 12.54
N THR A 92 -9.45 2.42 12.20
CA THR A 92 -10.76 1.80 12.22
C THR A 92 -10.75 0.47 11.46
N GLU A 93 -11.75 -0.36 11.75
CA GLU A 93 -12.03 -1.59 11.01
C GLU A 93 -12.01 -1.36 9.49
N GLU A 94 -12.38 -0.17 9.04
CA GLU A 94 -12.35 0.25 7.64
C GLU A 94 -10.92 0.28 7.05
N VAL A 95 -9.93 0.86 7.77
CA VAL A 95 -8.53 0.88 7.32
C VAL A 95 -7.97 -0.54 7.29
N LEU A 96 -8.21 -1.32 8.36
CA LEU A 96 -7.77 -2.72 8.40
C LEU A 96 -8.46 -3.55 7.31
N SER A 97 -9.75 -3.32 7.09
CA SER A 97 -10.50 -3.99 6.02
C SER A 97 -9.92 -3.68 4.65
N LEU A 98 -9.57 -2.40 4.36
CA LEU A 98 -8.87 -2.02 3.14
C LEU A 98 -7.52 -2.73 3.00
N LEU A 99 -6.70 -2.72 4.06
CA LEU A 99 -5.39 -3.36 4.07
C LEU A 99 -5.45 -4.87 3.80
N LEU A 100 -6.51 -5.53 4.26
CA LEU A 100 -6.69 -6.97 4.07
C LEU A 100 -7.33 -7.32 2.72
N ALA A 101 -8.36 -6.57 2.31
CA ALA A 101 -9.07 -6.80 1.06
C ALA A 101 -8.21 -6.50 -0.17
N GLU A 102 -7.43 -5.41 -0.11
CA GLU A 102 -6.63 -4.90 -1.21
C GLU A 102 -5.12 -5.16 -1.04
N LYS A 103 -4.76 -6.17 -0.25
CA LYS A 103 -3.39 -6.47 0.16
C LYS A 103 -2.39 -6.39 -0.99
N TYR A 104 -2.62 -7.13 -2.06
CA TYR A 104 -1.67 -7.25 -3.17
C TYR A 104 -1.63 -5.97 -4.02
N GLY A 105 -2.78 -5.36 -4.28
CA GLY A 105 -2.85 -4.07 -4.96
C GLY A 105 -2.12 -2.97 -4.18
N LEU A 106 -2.27 -2.94 -2.85
CA LEU A 106 -1.54 -2.01 -1.99
C LEU A 106 -0.03 -2.28 -1.98
N LEU A 107 0.41 -3.54 -1.93
CA LEU A 107 1.82 -3.90 -2.02
C LEU A 107 2.43 -3.47 -3.35
N LEU A 108 1.70 -3.66 -4.46
CA LEU A 108 2.12 -3.20 -5.79
C LEU A 108 2.27 -1.67 -5.83
N ILE A 109 1.31 -0.92 -5.29
CA ILE A 109 1.37 0.54 -5.24
C ILE A 109 2.52 1.02 -4.36
N MET A 110 2.70 0.42 -3.19
CA MET A 110 3.68 0.89 -2.20
C MET A 110 5.12 0.56 -2.57
N GLU A 111 5.38 -0.54 -3.29
CA GLU A 111 6.74 -1.00 -3.56
C GLU A 111 7.11 -1.07 -5.04
N GLN A 112 6.15 -1.20 -5.95
CA GLN A 112 6.40 -1.61 -7.33
C GLN A 112 5.79 -0.68 -8.39
N ALA A 113 5.25 0.47 -8.01
CA ALA A 113 4.50 1.37 -8.89
C ALA A 113 5.38 2.37 -9.67
N ASN A 114 6.70 2.26 -9.61
CA ASN A 114 7.62 3.17 -10.30
C ASN A 114 7.34 3.18 -11.82
N GLY A 115 7.24 4.36 -12.42
CA GLY A 115 6.88 4.54 -13.84
C GLY A 115 5.38 4.37 -14.14
N THR A 116 4.51 4.30 -13.12
CA THR A 116 3.05 4.27 -13.28
C THR A 116 2.40 5.54 -12.76
N ARG A 117 1.11 5.76 -13.06
CA ARG A 117 0.34 6.88 -12.49
C ARG A 117 0.23 6.86 -10.96
N TYR A 118 0.61 5.76 -10.32
CA TYR A 118 0.53 5.56 -8.86
C TYR A 118 1.86 5.72 -8.13
N GLU A 119 2.95 6.01 -8.82
CA GLU A 119 4.31 6.15 -8.24
C GLU A 119 4.39 7.14 -7.08
N ASN A 120 3.55 8.19 -7.11
CA ASN A 120 3.55 9.24 -6.10
C ASN A 120 2.63 8.96 -4.90
N LEU A 121 1.85 7.88 -4.88
CA LEU A 121 0.93 7.61 -3.77
C LEU A 121 1.67 7.31 -2.45
N ARG A 122 2.77 6.57 -2.50
CA ARG A 122 3.59 6.31 -1.30
C ARG A 122 4.26 7.56 -0.75
N PRO A 123 4.97 8.39 -1.54
CA PRO A 123 5.49 9.68 -1.08
C PRO A 123 4.41 10.58 -0.48
N VAL A 124 3.28 10.73 -1.14
CA VAL A 124 2.14 11.54 -0.66
C VAL A 124 1.62 11.04 0.70
N MET A 125 1.53 9.72 0.90
CA MET A 125 1.12 9.14 2.17
C MET A 125 2.13 9.43 3.28
N ILE A 126 3.42 9.26 3.01
CA ILE A 126 4.49 9.54 3.98
C ILE A 126 4.46 11.03 4.37
N GLU A 127 4.35 11.93 3.41
CA GLU A 127 4.32 13.38 3.63
C GLU A 127 3.08 13.80 4.44
N LEU A 128 1.93 13.22 4.13
CA LEU A 128 0.71 13.45 4.89
C LEU A 128 0.85 13.02 6.36
N ILE A 129 1.37 11.82 6.60
CA ILE A 129 1.61 11.34 7.98
C ILE A 129 2.62 12.22 8.69
N ALA A 130 3.74 12.57 8.05
CA ALA A 130 4.76 13.46 8.61
C ALA A 130 4.16 14.82 9.00
N SER A 131 3.32 15.42 8.14
CA SER A 131 2.66 16.71 8.43
C SER A 131 1.74 16.66 9.67
N LYS A 132 1.24 15.48 10.03
CA LYS A 132 0.44 15.27 11.24
C LYS A 132 1.30 15.05 12.49
N ILE A 133 2.51 14.52 12.32
CA ILE A 133 3.47 14.26 13.41
C ILE A 133 4.21 15.54 13.83
N VAL A 134 4.60 16.41 12.87
CA VAL A 134 5.39 17.63 13.16
C VAL A 134 4.85 18.43 14.34
N PRO A 135 3.53 18.77 14.43
CA PRO A 135 3.02 19.55 15.56
C PRO A 135 3.04 18.81 16.90
N MET A 136 3.34 17.51 16.91
CA MET A 136 3.37 16.68 18.11
C MET A 136 4.77 16.56 18.74
N LEU A 137 5.79 17.08 18.07
CA LEU A 137 7.18 17.03 18.51
C LEU A 137 7.61 18.37 19.11
N ALA A 138 8.37 18.34 20.22
CA ALA A 138 8.77 19.55 20.97
C ALA A 138 9.91 20.33 20.32
N ASP A 139 10.80 19.67 19.59
CA ASP A 139 11.97 20.26 18.94
C ASP A 139 11.61 20.84 17.56
N GLU A 140 11.36 22.14 17.48
CA GLU A 140 10.96 22.83 16.25
C GLU A 140 11.99 22.71 15.12
N GLU A 141 13.29 22.64 15.43
CA GLU A 141 14.35 22.60 14.43
C GLU A 141 14.46 21.22 13.75
N ASN A 142 14.39 20.15 14.55
CA ASN A 142 14.56 18.76 14.08
C ASN A 142 13.24 18.05 13.78
N SER A 143 12.10 18.60 14.23
CA SER A 143 10.78 17.99 14.07
C SER A 143 10.43 17.59 12.64
N PRO A 144 10.69 18.39 11.57
CA PRO A 144 10.35 17.98 10.22
C PRO A 144 11.11 16.72 9.76
N MET A 145 12.40 16.63 10.07
CA MET A 145 13.23 15.47 9.73
C MET A 145 12.78 14.22 10.51
N MET A 146 12.57 14.37 11.82
CA MET A 146 12.14 13.28 12.69
C MET A 146 10.74 12.78 12.28
N ALA A 147 9.80 13.67 11.99
CA ALA A 147 8.47 13.32 11.52
C ALA A 147 8.51 12.56 10.19
N GLN A 148 9.40 12.93 9.26
CA GLN A 148 9.62 12.19 8.02
C GLN A 148 10.14 10.76 8.27
N ILE A 149 11.09 10.61 9.19
CA ILE A 149 11.64 9.29 9.58
C ILE A 149 10.52 8.44 10.19
N MET A 150 9.75 8.98 11.13
CA MET A 150 8.67 8.27 11.80
C MET A 150 7.55 7.87 10.84
N ALA A 151 7.14 8.77 9.94
CA ALA A 151 6.14 8.51 8.93
C ALA A 151 6.59 7.40 7.97
N ARG A 152 7.84 7.45 7.53
CA ARG A 152 8.43 6.40 6.67
C ARG A 152 8.46 5.05 7.38
N ASN A 153 8.92 5.01 8.63
CA ASN A 153 8.97 3.78 9.43
C ASN A 153 7.57 3.18 9.62
N LEU A 154 6.55 4.01 9.82
CA LEU A 154 5.16 3.54 9.95
C LEU A 154 4.64 2.92 8.64
N VAL A 155 4.88 3.57 7.51
CA VAL A 155 4.47 3.06 6.18
C VAL A 155 5.24 1.77 5.85
N ASP A 156 6.57 1.77 6.02
CA ASP A 156 7.44 0.62 5.70
C ASP A 156 7.14 -0.56 6.63
N GLY A 157 6.91 -0.31 7.92
CA GLY A 157 6.48 -1.30 8.89
C GLY A 157 5.12 -1.92 8.53
N THR A 158 4.16 -1.10 8.10
CA THR A 158 2.85 -1.57 7.63
C THR A 158 3.00 -2.47 6.39
N VAL A 159 3.77 -2.04 5.40
CA VAL A 159 4.07 -2.84 4.19
C VAL A 159 4.75 -4.16 4.57
N HIS A 160 5.72 -4.12 5.48
CA HIS A 160 6.41 -5.34 5.96
C HIS A 160 5.46 -6.32 6.65
N ILE A 161 4.55 -5.82 7.48
CA ILE A 161 3.53 -6.65 8.14
C ILE A 161 2.61 -7.30 7.10
N LEU A 162 2.08 -6.51 6.15
CA LEU A 162 1.23 -7.03 5.08
C LEU A 162 1.92 -8.11 4.25
N LYS A 163 3.21 -7.95 3.97
CA LYS A 163 4.01 -8.87 3.17
C LYS A 163 4.21 -10.22 3.87
N ASN A 164 4.48 -10.20 5.18
CA ASN A 164 4.93 -11.36 5.95
C ASN A 164 3.85 -12.01 6.83
N ARG A 165 2.66 -11.43 6.94
CA ARG A 165 1.54 -11.97 7.70
C ARG A 165 0.38 -12.32 6.77
N VAL A 166 -0.19 -13.51 6.96
CA VAL A 166 -1.26 -14.04 6.10
C VAL A 166 -2.61 -13.92 6.79
N ARG A 167 -2.65 -14.26 8.09
CA ARG A 167 -3.91 -14.25 8.86
C ARG A 167 -4.31 -12.83 9.27
N PRO A 168 -5.57 -12.43 9.11
CA PRO A 168 -6.08 -11.12 9.51
C PRO A 168 -5.74 -10.76 10.97
N SER A 169 -5.80 -11.71 11.89
CA SER A 169 -5.46 -11.52 13.29
C SER A 169 -3.98 -11.17 13.52
N GLU A 170 -3.07 -11.74 12.71
CA GLU A 170 -1.64 -11.44 12.77
C GLU A 170 -1.33 -10.05 12.22
N VAL A 171 -1.99 -9.65 11.13
CA VAL A 171 -1.88 -8.30 10.56
C VAL A 171 -2.36 -7.28 11.60
N ARG A 172 -3.53 -7.49 12.20
CA ARG A 172 -4.07 -6.64 13.26
C ARG A 172 -3.11 -6.52 14.45
N ALA A 173 -2.61 -7.63 14.94
CA ALA A 173 -1.67 -7.65 16.08
C ALA A 173 -0.37 -6.89 15.75
N GLY A 174 0.20 -7.12 14.56
CA GLY A 174 1.40 -6.44 14.11
C GLY A 174 1.21 -4.94 13.96
N LEU A 175 0.09 -4.50 13.38
CA LEU A 175 -0.26 -3.08 13.26
C LEU A 175 -0.43 -2.42 14.64
N ASN A 176 -1.13 -3.09 15.57
CA ASN A 176 -1.30 -2.58 16.93
C ASN A 176 0.06 -2.40 17.64
N GLN A 177 0.99 -3.36 17.50
CA GLN A 177 2.33 -3.25 18.04
C GLN A 177 3.12 -2.09 17.40
N LEU A 178 3.07 -1.97 16.08
CA LEU A 178 3.73 -0.90 15.34
C LEU A 178 3.23 0.48 15.76
N ILE A 179 1.92 0.66 15.90
CA ILE A 179 1.30 1.90 16.35
C ILE A 179 1.69 2.22 17.78
N THR A 180 1.63 1.23 18.68
CA THR A 180 2.03 1.41 20.09
C THR A 180 3.48 1.85 20.18
N TYR A 181 4.38 1.24 19.40
CA TYR A 181 5.78 1.65 19.32
C TYR A 181 5.93 3.13 18.90
N HIS A 182 5.22 3.54 17.85
CA HIS A 182 5.30 4.93 17.36
C HIS A 182 4.72 5.93 18.34
N THR A 183 3.57 5.64 18.96
CA THR A 183 2.94 6.56 19.93
C THR A 183 3.78 6.70 21.20
N GLN A 184 4.33 5.61 21.74
CA GLN A 184 5.23 5.68 22.90
C GLN A 184 6.52 6.44 22.57
N GLY A 185 7.09 6.22 21.38
CA GLY A 185 8.25 6.96 20.91
C GLY A 185 7.98 8.46 20.77
N MET A 186 6.82 8.86 20.26
CA MET A 186 6.41 10.26 20.18
C MET A 186 6.30 10.91 21.57
N HIS A 187 5.67 10.23 22.54
CA HIS A 187 5.58 10.74 23.91
C HIS A 187 6.94 10.96 24.58
N ALA A 188 7.94 10.13 24.24
CA ALA A 188 9.29 10.30 24.77
C ALA A 188 10.07 11.47 24.15
N LEU A 189 9.57 12.05 23.05
CA LEU A 189 10.17 13.18 22.32
C LEU A 189 9.42 14.51 22.57
N GLN A 190 8.39 14.50 23.38
CA GLN A 190 7.65 15.69 23.88
C GLN A 190 8.32 16.27 25.12
#